data_50bf9ca5ade49e6e495e450a84654617
#
_entry.id   50bf9ca5ade49e6e495e450a84654617
#
_cell.length_a   1.000
_cell.length_b   1.000
_cell.length_c   1.000
_cell.angle_alpha   90.00
_cell.angle_beta   90.00
_cell.angle_gamma   90.00
#
_symmetry.space_group_name_H-M   'P 1'
#
loop_
_entity.id
_entity.type
_entity.pdbx_description
1 polymer ?
#
loop_
_entity_poly.entity_id
_entity_poly.type
_entity_poly.pdbx_seq_one_letter_code
_entity_poly.pdbx_strand_id
1 'polypeptide(L)'
;MGILEGAALAVGEIRPRLHEIFDYASKYQADGAEESFPADLPSEVTRLVRDAGLAAHHAVKAGSYSRVDFRLDPAGRPWCLEVNTVPGMTRTSLLPQSAAAAGISFPELCDRICRAAVASHRRKVR
;
A
#
# COMPACT_ATOMS: atom_id res chain seq x y z
N MET A 1 0.06 0.21 3.05
CA MET A 1 1.45 -0.06 2.67
C MET A 1 1.50 -0.76 1.32
N GLY A 2 2.33 -0.29 0.39
CA GLY A 2 2.55 -0.93 -0.91
C GLY A 2 3.59 -2.06 -0.85
N ILE A 3 3.45 -3.02 -1.75
CA ILE A 3 4.44 -4.08 -2.00
C ILE A 3 4.68 -4.14 -3.50
N LEU A 4 5.95 -4.26 -3.89
CA LEU A 4 6.39 -4.38 -5.28
C LEU A 4 7.48 -5.42 -5.38
N GLU A 5 7.30 -6.42 -6.26
CA GLU A 5 8.27 -7.49 -6.54
C GLU A 5 8.76 -8.21 -5.26
N GLY A 6 7.85 -8.41 -4.30
CA GLY A 6 8.15 -9.05 -3.03
C GLY A 6 8.86 -8.15 -2.00
N ALA A 7 9.07 -6.87 -2.29
CA ALA A 7 9.65 -5.91 -1.37
C ALA A 7 8.59 -4.95 -0.80
N ALA A 8 8.62 -4.71 0.51
CA ALA A 8 7.77 -3.72 1.15
C ALA A 8 8.24 -2.29 0.80
N LEU A 9 7.32 -1.47 0.30
CA LEU A 9 7.51 -0.04 0.06
C LEU A 9 7.35 0.76 1.37
N ALA A 10 7.31 2.10 1.27
CA ALA A 10 7.10 2.94 2.43
C ALA A 10 5.72 2.70 3.05
N VAL A 11 5.68 2.61 4.38
CA VAL A 11 4.42 2.60 5.11
C VAL A 11 3.84 4.00 5.09
N GLY A 12 2.56 4.14 4.72
CA GLY A 12 1.83 5.39 4.80
C GLY A 12 0.78 5.35 5.89
N GLU A 13 0.42 6.50 6.41
CA GLU A 13 -0.65 6.68 7.38
C GLU A 13 -1.78 7.51 6.76
N ILE A 14 -3.00 7.13 7.06
CA ILE A 14 -4.21 7.83 6.63
C ILE A 14 -4.98 8.19 7.89
N ARG A 15 -5.07 9.50 8.18
CA ARG A 15 -5.82 10.04 9.32
C ARG A 15 -7.12 10.65 8.83
N PRO A 16 -8.29 10.09 9.17
CA PRO A 16 -9.56 10.75 8.88
C PRO A 16 -9.63 12.10 9.60
N ARG A 17 -10.10 13.16 8.93
CA ARG A 17 -10.41 14.42 9.62
C ARG A 17 -11.65 14.22 10.46
N LEU A 18 -11.60 14.62 11.75
CA LEU A 18 -12.59 14.34 12.80
C LEU A 18 -14.02 14.84 12.52
N HIS A 19 -14.24 15.67 11.49
CA HIS A 19 -15.55 16.23 11.16
C HIS A 19 -16.36 15.43 10.14
N GLU A 20 -15.83 14.34 9.58
CA GLU A 20 -16.44 13.64 8.43
C GLU A 20 -16.82 12.19 8.69
N ILE A 21 -16.85 11.72 9.95
CA ILE A 21 -17.17 10.32 10.28
C ILE A 21 -18.61 9.93 9.92
N PHE A 22 -19.50 10.88 9.63
CA PHE A 22 -20.94 10.64 9.46
C PHE A 22 -21.52 10.96 8.07
N ASP A 23 -20.73 11.40 7.08
CA ASP A 23 -21.29 11.71 5.77
C ASP A 23 -20.76 10.80 4.66
N TYR A 24 -21.70 10.05 4.02
CA TYR A 24 -21.41 9.14 2.92
C TYR A 24 -20.90 9.88 1.66
N ALA A 25 -21.12 11.19 1.57
CA ALA A 25 -20.70 12.01 0.43
C ALA A 25 -19.21 12.37 0.44
N SER A 26 -18.53 12.32 1.59
CA SER A 26 -17.12 12.73 1.74
C SER A 26 -16.09 11.73 1.19
N LYS A 27 -16.49 10.50 0.82
CA LYS A 27 -15.60 9.47 0.27
C LYS A 27 -14.97 9.83 -1.09
N TYR A 28 -15.46 10.86 -1.74
CA TYR A 28 -15.03 11.26 -3.10
C TYR A 28 -14.52 12.71 -3.20
N GLN A 29 -14.40 13.43 -2.08
CA GLN A 29 -13.81 14.77 -2.09
C GLN A 29 -12.35 14.72 -1.64
N ALA A 30 -11.49 15.47 -2.32
CA ALA A 30 -10.04 15.51 -2.10
C ALA A 30 -9.60 16.00 -0.69
N ASP A 31 -10.54 16.41 0.16
CA ASP A 31 -10.28 16.99 1.48
C ASP A 31 -10.59 16.05 2.67
N GLY A 32 -10.94 14.77 2.42
CA GLY A 32 -11.49 13.88 3.44
C GLY A 32 -10.50 13.21 4.40
N ALA A 33 -9.21 13.10 4.06
CA ALA A 33 -8.21 12.46 4.91
C ALA A 33 -6.84 13.10 4.74
N GLU A 34 -6.05 13.12 5.81
CA GLU A 34 -4.64 13.48 5.76
C GLU A 34 -3.82 12.23 5.48
N GLU A 35 -3.08 12.22 4.37
CA GLU A 35 -2.21 11.13 3.96
C GLU A 35 -0.75 11.50 4.16
N SER A 36 0.02 10.67 4.86
CA SER A 36 1.41 10.88 5.20
C SER A 36 2.28 9.72 4.74
N PHE A 37 3.27 9.99 3.88
CA PHE A 37 4.23 9.01 3.35
C PHE A 37 5.67 9.57 3.44
N PRO A 38 6.60 8.91 4.18
CA PRO A 38 6.35 7.80 5.08
C PRO A 38 5.49 8.19 6.28
N ALA A 39 4.85 7.21 6.92
CA ALA A 39 4.13 7.41 8.17
C ALA A 39 5.11 7.78 9.30
N ASP A 40 4.68 8.68 10.18
CA ASP A 40 5.41 9.02 11.41
C ASP A 40 5.08 7.99 12.51
N LEU A 41 5.72 6.83 12.43
CA LEU A 41 5.54 5.71 13.34
C LEU A 41 6.87 5.29 13.97
N PRO A 42 6.88 4.76 15.21
CA PRO A 42 8.05 4.13 15.78
C PRO A 42 8.62 3.06 14.84
N SER A 43 9.95 2.96 14.77
CA SER A 43 10.63 2.03 13.84
C SER A 43 10.20 0.57 14.04
N GLU A 44 9.93 0.17 15.29
CA GLU A 44 9.44 -1.16 15.60
C GLU A 44 8.03 -1.41 15.05
N VAL A 45 7.11 -0.44 15.18
CA VAL A 45 5.75 -0.53 14.62
C VAL A 45 5.82 -0.58 13.09
N THR A 46 6.65 0.26 12.48
CA THR A 46 6.89 0.25 11.03
C THR A 46 7.38 -1.12 10.56
N ARG A 47 8.31 -1.74 11.29
CA ARG A 47 8.80 -3.09 11.01
C ARG A 47 7.68 -4.13 11.10
N LEU A 48 6.88 -4.11 12.17
CA LEU A 48 5.74 -5.03 12.34
C LEU A 48 4.73 -4.92 11.20
N VAL A 49 4.40 -3.69 10.78
CA VAL A 49 3.50 -3.46 9.62
C VAL A 49 4.09 -4.02 8.33
N ARG A 50 5.39 -3.82 8.09
CA ARG A 50 6.07 -4.34 6.90
C ARG A 50 6.09 -5.86 6.88
N ASP A 51 6.46 -6.50 8.00
CA ASP A 51 6.53 -7.95 8.12
C ASP A 51 5.13 -8.58 7.94
N ALA A 52 4.11 -8.03 8.62
CA ALA A 52 2.73 -8.47 8.47
C ALA A 52 2.19 -8.29 7.05
N GLY A 53 2.54 -7.18 6.39
CA GLY A 53 2.13 -6.92 5.01
C GLY A 53 2.75 -7.90 4.01
N LEU A 54 4.04 -8.19 4.14
CA LEU A 54 4.70 -9.20 3.32
C LEU A 54 4.09 -10.59 3.55
N ALA A 55 3.81 -10.96 4.80
CA ALA A 55 3.16 -12.23 5.12
C ALA A 55 1.75 -12.32 4.49
N ALA A 56 0.95 -11.26 4.59
CA ALA A 56 -0.38 -11.21 3.99
C ALA A 56 -0.33 -11.31 2.45
N HIS A 57 0.58 -10.55 1.81
CA HIS A 57 0.81 -10.60 0.37
C HIS A 57 1.13 -12.03 -0.13
N HIS A 58 2.04 -12.70 0.57
CA HIS A 58 2.44 -14.06 0.23
C HIS A 58 1.32 -15.08 0.50
N ALA A 59 0.57 -14.93 1.59
CA ALA A 59 -0.52 -15.83 1.95
C ALA A 59 -1.62 -15.86 0.88
N VAL A 60 -1.94 -14.70 0.27
CA VAL A 60 -2.94 -14.62 -0.81
C VAL A 60 -2.32 -14.82 -2.20
N LYS A 61 -1.02 -15.06 -2.32
CA LYS A 61 -0.29 -15.23 -3.60
C LYS A 61 -0.50 -14.03 -4.54
N ALA A 62 -0.38 -12.82 -4.03
CA ALA A 62 -0.79 -11.59 -4.72
C ALA A 62 0.05 -11.19 -5.96
N GLY A 63 1.00 -11.98 -6.40
CA GLY A 63 1.76 -11.71 -7.62
C GLY A 63 2.84 -10.65 -7.43
N SER A 64 3.00 -9.74 -8.41
CA SER A 64 4.14 -8.81 -8.44
C SER A 64 3.96 -7.54 -7.61
N TYR A 65 2.74 -7.18 -7.27
CA TYR A 65 2.44 -5.99 -6.47
C TYR A 65 1.10 -6.13 -5.74
N SER A 66 0.95 -5.40 -4.65
CA SER A 66 -0.30 -5.22 -3.92
C SER A 66 -0.25 -4.01 -2.99
N ARG A 67 -1.38 -3.64 -2.43
CA ARG A 67 -1.49 -2.76 -1.27
C ARG A 67 -2.13 -3.54 -0.13
N VAL A 68 -1.51 -3.50 1.05
CA VAL A 68 -2.07 -4.10 2.26
C VAL A 68 -2.45 -3.00 3.23
N ASP A 69 -3.69 -3.01 3.67
CA ASP A 69 -4.25 -2.01 4.57
C ASP A 69 -4.40 -2.56 5.98
N PHE A 70 -4.00 -1.75 6.96
CA PHE A 70 -3.96 -2.10 8.37
C PHE A 70 -4.68 -1.07 9.22
N ARG A 71 -5.19 -1.53 10.35
CA ARG A 71 -5.52 -0.71 11.51
C ARG A 71 -4.51 -1.00 12.61
N LEU A 72 -3.95 0.04 13.23
CA LEU A 72 -3.17 -0.12 14.45
C LEU A 72 -4.08 0.00 15.66
N ASP A 73 -3.92 -0.90 16.63
CA ASP A 73 -4.56 -0.74 17.94
C ASP A 73 -3.77 0.25 18.82
N PRO A 74 -4.31 0.63 20.01
CA PRO A 74 -3.61 1.54 20.91
C PRO A 74 -2.25 1.04 21.41
N ALA A 75 -1.97 -0.27 21.32
CA ALA A 75 -0.69 -0.87 21.65
C ALA A 75 0.28 -0.91 20.44
N GLY A 76 -0.10 -0.36 19.27
CA GLY A 76 0.70 -0.35 18.06
C GLY A 76 0.71 -1.67 17.29
N ARG A 77 -0.19 -2.62 17.62
CA ARG A 77 -0.26 -3.90 16.90
C ARG A 77 -1.04 -3.73 15.60
N PRO A 78 -0.50 -4.21 14.45
CA PRO A 78 -1.18 -4.13 13.17
C PRO A 78 -2.25 -5.22 13.03
N TRP A 79 -3.45 -4.82 12.63
CA TRP A 79 -4.57 -5.68 12.24
C TRP A 79 -4.79 -5.52 10.74
N CYS A 80 -4.56 -6.59 9.98
CA CYS A 80 -4.75 -6.58 8.53
C CYS A 80 -6.25 -6.51 8.21
N LEU A 81 -6.63 -5.51 7.44
CA LEU A 81 -8.01 -5.30 6.99
C LEU A 81 -8.23 -5.95 5.62
N GLU A 82 -7.34 -5.69 4.67
CA GLU A 82 -7.45 -6.22 3.32
C GLU A 82 -6.09 -6.29 2.60
N VAL A 83 -6.03 -7.14 1.59
CA VAL A 83 -4.98 -7.15 0.56
C VAL A 83 -5.61 -6.78 -0.77
N ASN A 84 -5.28 -5.61 -1.30
CA ASN A 84 -5.76 -5.13 -2.57
C ASN A 84 -4.75 -5.48 -3.68
N THR A 85 -5.14 -6.38 -4.59
CA THR A 85 -4.27 -6.85 -5.69
C THR A 85 -4.38 -6.02 -6.97
N VAL A 86 -5.34 -5.07 -7.01
CA VAL A 86 -5.51 -4.09 -8.11
C VAL A 86 -5.72 -2.70 -7.50
N PRO A 87 -4.73 -2.18 -6.74
CA PRO A 87 -4.85 -0.86 -6.13
C PRO A 87 -4.87 0.25 -7.17
N GLY A 88 -5.43 1.41 -6.79
CA GLY A 88 -5.45 2.59 -7.65
C GLY A 88 -4.07 2.98 -8.15
N MET A 89 -3.98 3.41 -9.40
CA MET A 89 -2.74 3.74 -10.12
C MET A 89 -2.77 5.16 -10.70
N THR A 90 -3.34 6.12 -9.97
CA THR A 90 -3.15 7.55 -10.26
C THR A 90 -1.96 8.07 -9.45
N ARG A 91 -1.42 9.23 -9.82
CA ARG A 91 -0.28 9.83 -9.09
C ARG A 91 -0.56 10.06 -7.60
N THR A 92 -1.83 10.28 -7.25
CA THR A 92 -2.30 10.51 -5.88
C THR A 92 -2.82 9.25 -5.20
N SER A 93 -2.81 8.09 -5.87
CA SER A 93 -3.20 6.82 -5.24
C SER A 93 -2.14 6.34 -4.24
N LEU A 94 -2.58 5.59 -3.23
CA LEU A 94 -1.75 5.20 -2.08
C LEU A 94 -0.54 4.32 -2.46
N LEU A 95 -0.67 3.42 -3.46
CA LEU A 95 0.47 2.61 -3.91
C LEU A 95 1.55 3.45 -4.59
N PRO A 96 1.25 4.34 -5.55
CA PRO A 96 2.21 5.29 -6.11
C PRO A 96 2.85 6.21 -5.07
N GLN A 97 2.12 6.69 -4.07
CA GLN A 97 2.67 7.49 -2.98
C GLN A 97 3.65 6.68 -2.12
N SER A 98 3.30 5.45 -1.77
CA SER A 98 4.16 4.50 -1.06
C SER A 98 5.46 4.22 -1.82
N ALA A 99 5.37 4.09 -3.16
CA ALA A 99 6.53 3.90 -4.04
C ALA A 99 7.41 5.17 -4.11
N ALA A 100 6.80 6.34 -4.29
CA ALA A 100 7.52 7.62 -4.33
C ALA A 100 8.31 7.87 -3.04
N ALA A 101 7.72 7.62 -1.87
CA ALA A 101 8.39 7.72 -0.59
C ALA A 101 9.52 6.69 -0.40
N ALA A 102 9.50 5.60 -1.17
CA ALA A 102 10.59 4.62 -1.25
C ALA A 102 11.62 4.94 -2.36
N GLY A 103 11.52 6.11 -3.01
CA GLY A 103 12.45 6.55 -4.06
C GLY A 103 12.14 6.01 -5.46
N ILE A 104 10.97 5.41 -5.68
CA ILE A 104 10.54 4.86 -6.98
C ILE A 104 9.56 5.85 -7.63
N SER A 105 9.94 6.41 -8.77
CA SER A 105 9.08 7.34 -9.52
C SER A 105 7.84 6.63 -10.10
N PHE A 106 6.78 7.39 -10.37
CA PHE A 106 5.55 6.83 -10.95
C PHE A 106 5.78 6.12 -12.31
N PRO A 107 6.56 6.67 -13.27
CA PRO A 107 6.89 5.95 -14.49
C PRO A 107 7.67 4.65 -14.24
N GLU A 108 8.63 4.67 -13.30
CA GLU A 108 9.39 3.47 -12.93
C GLU A 108 8.51 2.40 -12.29
N LEU A 109 7.59 2.78 -11.40
CA LEU A 109 6.61 1.87 -10.82
C LEU A 109 5.79 1.17 -11.91
N CYS A 110 5.25 1.92 -12.87
CA CYS A 110 4.48 1.38 -13.98
C CYS A 110 5.31 0.43 -14.86
N ASP A 111 6.55 0.81 -15.21
CA ASP A 111 7.44 -0.03 -16.01
C ASP A 111 7.76 -1.34 -15.31
N ARG A 112 8.09 -1.30 -14.01
CA ARG A 112 8.37 -2.50 -13.21
C ARG A 112 7.17 -3.44 -13.13
N ILE A 113 5.97 -2.92 -12.90
CA ILE A 113 4.73 -3.72 -12.88
C ILE A 113 4.52 -4.39 -14.25
N CYS A 114 4.65 -3.65 -15.35
CA CYS A 114 4.49 -4.20 -16.70
C CYS A 114 5.53 -5.29 -17.02
N ARG A 115 6.80 -5.07 -16.68
CA ARG A 115 7.87 -6.08 -16.89
C ARG A 115 7.62 -7.34 -16.07
N ALA A 116 7.19 -7.21 -14.81
CA ALA A 116 6.87 -8.34 -13.96
C ALA A 116 5.68 -9.15 -14.51
N ALA A 117 4.66 -8.48 -15.05
CA ALA A 117 3.51 -9.14 -15.69
C ALA A 117 3.94 -9.95 -16.92
N VAL A 118 4.76 -9.38 -17.82
CA VAL A 118 5.29 -10.07 -19.00
C VAL A 118 6.13 -11.27 -18.60
N ALA A 119 7.02 -11.13 -17.61
CA ALA A 119 7.86 -12.22 -17.13
C ALA A 119 7.05 -13.37 -16.51
N SER A 120 5.97 -13.04 -15.78
CA SER A 120 5.05 -14.03 -15.21
C SER A 120 4.29 -14.80 -16.28
N HIS A 121 3.80 -14.09 -17.32
CA HIS A 121 3.10 -14.71 -18.44
C HIS A 121 3.97 -15.73 -19.18
N ARG A 122 5.22 -15.36 -19.50
CA ARG A 122 6.17 -16.26 -20.18
C ARG A 122 6.49 -17.53 -19.38
N ARG A 123 6.40 -17.50 -18.05
CA ARG A 123 6.59 -18.69 -17.20
C ARG A 123 5.40 -19.64 -17.21
N LYS A 124 4.19 -19.15 -17.44
CA LYS A 124 2.97 -19.96 -17.45
C LYS A 124 2.71 -20.66 -18.80
N VAL A 125 3.34 -20.20 -19.89
CA VAL A 125 3.16 -20.71 -21.27
C VAL A 125 4.23 -21.75 -21.62
N ARG A 126 5.19 -22.02 -20.76
CA ARG A 126 6.17 -23.11 -20.87
C ARG A 126 5.79 -24.31 -20.02
#